data_23da04bcd42f4f0e614e9da150041eb5
#
_entry.id   23da04bcd42f4f0e614e9da150041eb5
#
_cell.length_a   1.000
_cell.length_b   1.000
_cell.length_c   1.000
_cell.angle_alpha   90.00
_cell.angle_beta   90.00
_cell.angle_gamma   90.00
#
_symmetry.space_group_name_H-M   'P 1'
#
loop_
_entity.id
_entity.type
_entity.pdbx_description
1 polymer ?
#
loop_
_entity_poly.entity_id
_entity_poly.type
_entity_poly.pdbx_seq_one_letter_code
_entity_poly.pdbx_strand_id
1 'polypeptide(L)'
;MSGGPDSTALLWLAARWRARRKHGPTLIAVTVDHGLRPESVREARAVKRLSHKLGVAHRTLRWTGKKPKTGIQQAAREARYRLLAGAARKAGARHILTAHTLDDQAETVLFRLARGSGMAGLRGMAREAPVPSFRGAAQRRARNPYPRAGVMDSGPGPEPVIGPAEGRTRWGRRGMTDSCLVRPLLEISKSRLLATLTAAKIPFADDPSNRDPRFARPRLRELMPGLAAEGLDARRLSSFARRMARADQAIERAVGEAQARLWVSAAGSIVFGSDFAELPPEILLRLLGRAVARLGNEGPVELGKLEALHTALAAAMAQKGRSARFRRTLAGALVTLAGEITVERAPPRRSGAKPRKGAFTKPR
;
A
#
# COMPACT_ATOMS: atom_id res chain seq x y z
N MET A 1 12.45 6.74 13.35
CA MET A 1 13.72 7.49 13.13
C MET A 1 14.72 6.54 12.50
N SER A 2 15.33 6.92 11.38
CA SER A 2 16.40 6.15 10.72
C SER A 2 17.79 6.81 10.94
N GLY A 3 17.84 8.03 11.42
CA GLY A 3 19.08 8.82 11.53
C GLY A 3 19.43 9.61 10.27
N GLY A 4 18.82 9.29 9.12
CA GLY A 4 19.01 10.04 7.88
C GLY A 4 18.41 11.45 7.93
N PRO A 5 18.73 12.31 6.93
CA PRO A 5 18.41 13.74 6.98
C PRO A 5 16.92 14.00 7.17
N ASP A 6 16.05 13.33 6.40
CA ASP A 6 14.60 13.58 6.43
C ASP A 6 14.00 13.27 7.80
N SER A 7 14.40 12.13 8.40
CA SER A 7 13.92 11.74 9.73
C SER A 7 14.48 12.63 10.84
N THR A 8 15.71 13.10 10.69
CA THR A 8 16.35 14.04 11.62
C THR A 8 15.68 15.41 11.54
N ALA A 9 15.37 15.89 10.34
CA ALA A 9 14.63 17.13 10.15
C ALA A 9 13.23 17.06 10.77
N LEU A 10 12.51 15.94 10.59
CA LEU A 10 11.21 15.76 11.22
C LEU A 10 11.32 15.83 12.76
N LEU A 11 12.28 15.14 13.36
CA LEU A 11 12.48 15.17 14.80
C LEU A 11 12.75 16.59 15.31
N TRP A 12 13.69 17.29 14.67
CA TRP A 12 14.08 18.64 15.06
C TRP A 12 12.94 19.64 14.93
N LEU A 13 12.21 19.62 13.79
CA LEU A 13 11.06 20.48 13.55
C LEU A 13 9.92 20.19 14.53
N ALA A 14 9.64 18.92 14.81
CA ALA A 14 8.60 18.53 15.75
C ALA A 14 8.96 18.96 17.19
N ALA A 15 10.23 18.80 17.60
CA ALA A 15 10.69 19.24 18.92
C ALA A 15 10.55 20.78 19.06
N ARG A 16 10.98 21.57 18.06
CA ARG A 16 10.80 23.02 18.06
C ARG A 16 9.35 23.45 18.06
N TRP A 17 8.53 22.78 17.28
CA TRP A 17 7.08 23.04 17.27
C TRP A 17 6.47 22.78 18.65
N ARG A 18 6.87 21.68 19.31
CA ARG A 18 6.37 21.34 20.65
C ARG A 18 6.86 22.33 21.70
N ALA A 19 8.12 22.75 21.66
CA ALA A 19 8.72 23.70 22.60
C ALA A 19 8.05 25.10 22.58
N ARG A 20 7.47 25.50 21.46
CA ARG A 20 6.75 26.77 21.33
C ARG A 20 5.32 26.76 21.88
N ARG A 21 4.86 25.63 22.46
CA ARG A 21 3.50 25.47 22.94
C ARG A 21 3.48 25.21 24.44
N LYS A 22 2.72 26.00 25.17
CA LYS A 22 2.50 25.77 26.62
C LYS A 22 1.85 24.40 26.85
N HIS A 23 0.82 24.09 26.05
CA HIS A 23 0.15 22.78 26.06
C HIS A 23 0.30 22.11 24.69
N GLY A 24 0.56 20.80 24.68
CA GLY A 24 0.69 20.05 23.43
C GLY A 24 1.02 18.58 23.68
N PRO A 25 0.97 17.75 22.64
CA PRO A 25 1.19 16.32 22.78
C PRO A 25 2.62 16.00 23.20
N THR A 26 2.77 14.90 23.94
CA THR A 26 4.08 14.31 24.22
C THR A 26 4.65 13.70 22.93
N LEU A 27 5.93 13.98 22.66
CA LEU A 27 6.67 13.43 21.53
C LEU A 27 7.51 12.23 21.99
N ILE A 28 7.47 11.14 21.23
CA ILE A 28 8.32 9.97 21.42
C ILE A 28 9.00 9.65 20.10
N ALA A 29 10.32 9.73 20.04
CA ALA A 29 11.10 9.29 18.90
C ALA A 29 11.27 7.77 18.96
N VAL A 30 10.98 7.09 17.84
CA VAL A 30 11.09 5.63 17.76
C VAL A 30 12.03 5.24 16.61
N THR A 31 13.08 4.50 16.93
CA THR A 31 13.97 3.86 15.95
C THR A 31 13.61 2.38 15.84
N VAL A 32 13.46 1.86 14.62
CA VAL A 32 13.32 0.43 14.38
C VAL A 32 14.66 -0.11 13.88
N ASP A 33 15.32 -0.89 14.73
CA ASP A 33 16.52 -1.63 14.36
C ASP A 33 16.11 -2.95 13.68
N HIS A 34 16.42 -3.04 12.40
CA HIS A 34 16.13 -4.25 11.62
C HIS A 34 17.18 -5.36 11.85
N GLY A 35 18.33 -5.02 12.46
CA GLY A 35 19.44 -5.95 12.70
C GLY A 35 19.98 -6.55 11.40
N LEU A 36 20.00 -5.77 10.32
CA LEU A 36 20.49 -6.18 8.99
C LEU A 36 21.92 -5.71 8.76
N ARG A 37 22.39 -4.70 9.52
CA ARG A 37 23.72 -4.10 9.40
C ARG A 37 24.30 -3.80 10.78
N PRO A 38 25.62 -3.96 10.98
CA PRO A 38 26.26 -3.63 12.25
C PRO A 38 26.13 -2.15 12.63
N GLU A 39 26.11 -1.26 11.63
CA GLU A 39 26.06 0.20 11.80
C GLU A 39 24.72 0.67 12.39
N SER A 40 23.65 -0.10 12.25
CA SER A 40 22.30 0.26 12.74
C SER A 40 22.28 0.58 14.24
N VAL A 41 23.14 -0.07 15.01
CA VAL A 41 23.28 0.17 16.46
C VAL A 41 23.92 1.54 16.74
N ARG A 42 24.93 1.92 15.95
CA ARG A 42 25.59 3.25 16.06
C ARG A 42 24.63 4.36 15.68
N GLU A 43 23.89 4.17 14.59
CA GLU A 43 22.86 5.11 14.12
C GLU A 43 21.75 5.28 15.17
N ALA A 44 21.24 4.20 15.75
CA ALA A 44 20.24 4.26 16.81
C ALA A 44 20.74 5.00 18.06
N ARG A 45 22.01 4.82 18.42
CA ARG A 45 22.65 5.57 19.53
C ARG A 45 22.77 7.06 19.21
N ALA A 46 23.13 7.43 17.98
CA ALA A 46 23.21 8.82 17.55
C ALA A 46 21.83 9.50 17.61
N VAL A 47 20.78 8.82 17.10
CA VAL A 47 19.40 9.29 17.20
C VAL A 47 18.97 9.45 18.66
N LYS A 48 19.31 8.51 19.54
CA LYS A 48 19.02 8.60 20.97
C LYS A 48 19.65 9.85 21.60
N ARG A 49 20.94 10.09 21.33
CA ARG A 49 21.64 11.31 21.84
C ARG A 49 20.98 12.59 21.34
N LEU A 50 20.67 12.67 20.06
CA LEU A 50 19.99 13.84 19.47
C LEU A 50 18.60 14.03 20.09
N SER A 51 17.81 12.97 20.22
CA SER A 51 16.48 13.03 20.84
C SER A 51 16.55 13.57 22.26
N HIS A 52 17.49 13.08 23.05
CA HIS A 52 17.72 13.54 24.42
C HIS A 52 18.10 15.04 24.46
N LYS A 53 19.02 15.48 23.57
CA LYS A 53 19.41 16.91 23.44
C LYS A 53 18.20 17.81 23.09
N LEU A 54 17.22 17.26 22.38
CA LEU A 54 16.01 17.97 22.00
C LEU A 54 14.84 17.82 23.00
N GLY A 55 15.09 17.20 24.17
CA GLY A 55 14.05 16.95 25.16
C GLY A 55 12.97 15.96 24.73
N VAL A 56 13.26 15.09 23.77
CA VAL A 56 12.31 14.10 23.23
C VAL A 56 12.68 12.70 23.72
N ALA A 57 11.73 12.01 24.35
CA ALA A 57 11.92 10.62 24.75
C ALA A 57 12.19 9.72 23.53
N HIS A 58 13.12 8.75 23.68
CA HIS A 58 13.51 7.85 22.58
C HIS A 58 13.34 6.38 22.97
N ARG A 59 12.84 5.59 22.01
CA ARG A 59 12.77 4.12 22.13
C ARG A 59 13.37 3.46 20.90
N THR A 60 14.20 2.44 21.11
CA THR A 60 14.67 1.55 20.04
C THR A 60 13.86 0.26 20.08
N LEU A 61 13.26 -0.10 18.95
CA LEU A 61 12.53 -1.35 18.78
C LEU A 61 13.32 -2.26 17.85
N ARG A 62 13.50 -3.51 18.24
CA ARG A 62 14.27 -4.47 17.45
C ARG A 62 13.34 -5.42 16.68
N TRP A 63 13.62 -5.61 15.40
CA TRP A 63 13.00 -6.67 14.64
C TRP A 63 13.68 -8.00 14.96
N THR A 64 13.04 -8.78 15.81
CA THR A 64 13.47 -10.12 16.23
C THR A 64 12.87 -11.22 15.35
N GLY A 65 13.47 -12.41 15.38
CA GLY A 65 13.01 -13.60 14.67
C GLY A 65 13.69 -13.82 13.31
N LYS A 66 13.33 -14.95 12.67
CA LYS A 66 13.92 -15.38 11.40
C LYS A 66 13.57 -14.43 10.27
N LYS A 67 14.57 -13.96 9.54
CA LYS A 67 14.43 -13.05 8.41
C LYS A 67 14.32 -13.85 7.11
N PRO A 68 13.40 -13.48 6.19
CA PRO A 68 13.26 -14.17 4.92
C PRO A 68 14.49 -13.92 4.03
N LYS A 69 14.90 -14.94 3.28
CA LYS A 69 16.00 -14.83 2.31
C LYS A 69 15.61 -13.98 1.09
N THR A 70 14.33 -13.98 0.69
CA THR A 70 13.78 -13.21 -0.43
C THR A 70 12.73 -12.21 0.05
N GLY A 71 12.58 -11.05 -0.63
CA GLY A 71 11.62 -10.02 -0.24
C GLY A 71 11.91 -9.37 1.11
N ILE A 72 13.19 -9.29 1.51
CA ILE A 72 13.63 -8.77 2.81
C ILE A 72 13.17 -7.33 3.05
N GLN A 73 13.15 -6.48 2.02
CA GLN A 73 12.73 -5.08 2.15
C GLN A 73 11.23 -4.95 2.47
N GLN A 74 10.39 -5.74 1.81
CA GLN A 74 8.97 -5.76 2.13
C GLN A 74 8.75 -6.28 3.55
N ALA A 75 9.43 -7.36 3.95
CA ALA A 75 9.34 -7.90 5.31
C ALA A 75 9.83 -6.89 6.36
N ALA A 76 10.92 -6.16 6.08
CA ALA A 76 11.42 -5.09 6.93
C ALA A 76 10.41 -3.94 7.05
N ARG A 77 9.77 -3.55 5.94
CA ARG A 77 8.71 -2.53 5.94
C ARG A 77 7.50 -2.99 6.78
N GLU A 78 7.05 -4.23 6.60
CA GLU A 78 5.96 -4.81 7.39
C GLU A 78 6.31 -4.86 8.90
N ALA A 79 7.52 -5.31 9.23
CA ALA A 79 8.02 -5.33 10.60
C ALA A 79 8.07 -3.91 11.21
N ARG A 80 8.54 -2.93 10.44
CA ARG A 80 8.58 -1.52 10.86
C ARG A 80 7.21 -1.01 11.27
N TYR A 81 6.20 -1.12 10.41
CA TYR A 81 4.87 -0.61 10.73
C TYR A 81 4.21 -1.39 11.85
N ARG A 82 4.40 -2.71 11.93
CA ARG A 82 3.91 -3.52 13.04
C ARG A 82 4.50 -3.07 14.39
N LEU A 83 5.80 -2.84 14.43
CA LEU A 83 6.50 -2.39 15.64
C LEU A 83 6.07 -0.97 16.03
N LEU A 84 5.97 -0.04 15.06
CA LEU A 84 5.51 1.32 15.29
C LEU A 84 4.07 1.35 15.80
N ALA A 85 3.17 0.57 15.20
CA ALA A 85 1.79 0.45 15.65
C ALA A 85 1.70 -0.10 17.09
N GLY A 86 2.51 -1.10 17.42
CA GLY A 86 2.61 -1.64 18.78
C GLY A 86 3.13 -0.61 19.78
N ALA A 87 4.13 0.19 19.41
CA ALA A 87 4.66 1.26 20.26
C ALA A 87 3.66 2.40 20.46
N ALA A 88 2.96 2.80 19.40
CA ALA A 88 1.91 3.82 19.46
C ALA A 88 0.78 3.40 20.41
N ARG A 89 0.29 2.16 20.29
CA ARG A 89 -0.74 1.62 21.19
C ARG A 89 -0.28 1.59 22.65
N LYS A 90 0.95 1.13 22.93
CA LYS A 90 1.52 1.11 24.30
C LYS A 90 1.69 2.51 24.88
N ALA A 91 1.86 3.52 24.03
CA ALA A 91 2.04 4.91 24.45
C ALA A 91 0.72 5.72 24.42
N GLY A 92 -0.42 5.13 24.06
CA GLY A 92 -1.66 5.87 23.85
C GLY A 92 -1.60 6.90 22.70
N ALA A 93 -0.65 6.74 21.77
CA ALA A 93 -0.41 7.72 20.70
C ALA A 93 -1.43 7.56 19.57
N ARG A 94 -2.11 8.64 19.22
CA ARG A 94 -3.06 8.69 18.10
C ARG A 94 -2.39 8.89 16.74
N HIS A 95 -1.16 9.42 16.71
CA HIS A 95 -0.46 9.75 15.47
C HIS A 95 0.93 9.14 15.43
N ILE A 96 1.27 8.56 14.29
CA ILE A 96 2.62 8.11 13.94
C ILE A 96 3.14 9.02 12.84
N LEU A 97 4.16 9.82 13.13
CA LEU A 97 4.76 10.72 12.15
C LEU A 97 5.84 9.99 11.34
N THR A 98 5.84 10.17 10.02
CA THR A 98 6.89 9.67 9.13
C THR A 98 7.42 10.78 8.24
N ALA A 99 8.71 10.73 7.92
CA ALA A 99 9.45 11.77 7.24
C ALA A 99 9.47 11.60 5.71
N HIS A 100 8.33 11.22 5.11
CA HIS A 100 8.23 11.20 3.67
C HIS A 100 8.18 12.64 3.13
N THR A 101 8.93 12.88 2.05
CA THR A 101 9.16 14.18 1.43
C THR A 101 8.41 14.34 0.10
N LEU A 102 8.52 15.52 -0.50
CA LEU A 102 8.06 15.79 -1.86
C LEU A 102 8.73 14.87 -2.88
N ASP A 103 10.03 14.62 -2.70
CA ASP A 103 10.81 13.74 -3.57
C ASP A 103 10.33 12.29 -3.45
N ASP A 104 10.04 11.80 -2.25
CA ASP A 104 9.44 10.46 -2.04
C ASP A 104 8.06 10.34 -2.69
N GLN A 105 7.29 11.44 -2.72
CA GLN A 105 6.00 11.49 -3.41
C GLN A 105 6.19 11.33 -4.91
N ALA A 106 7.10 12.08 -5.50
CA ALA A 106 7.42 12.00 -6.92
C ALA A 106 7.91 10.60 -7.33
N GLU A 107 8.86 10.05 -6.57
CA GLU A 107 9.34 8.67 -6.76
C GLU A 107 8.19 7.65 -6.72
N THR A 108 7.26 7.83 -5.77
CA THR A 108 6.10 6.92 -5.62
C THR A 108 5.16 7.01 -6.82
N VAL A 109 4.91 8.20 -7.34
CA VAL A 109 4.06 8.42 -8.52
C VAL A 109 4.68 7.79 -9.75
N LEU A 110 5.96 8.09 -10.04
CA LEU A 110 6.69 7.52 -11.17
C LEU A 110 6.76 6.00 -11.10
N PHE A 111 7.06 5.46 -9.92
CA PHE A 111 7.13 4.02 -9.73
C PHE A 111 5.78 3.32 -10.01
N ARG A 112 4.69 3.93 -9.59
CA ARG A 112 3.34 3.40 -9.81
C ARG A 112 2.91 3.56 -11.27
N LEU A 113 3.26 4.68 -11.89
CA LEU A 113 3.00 4.91 -13.31
C LEU A 113 3.74 3.87 -14.17
N ALA A 114 5.02 3.64 -13.91
CA ALA A 114 5.83 2.64 -14.61
C ALA A 114 5.32 1.19 -14.43
N ARG A 115 4.47 0.94 -13.44
CA ARG A 115 3.83 -0.36 -13.18
C ARG A 115 2.40 -0.46 -13.69
N GLY A 116 1.92 0.52 -14.43
CA GLY A 116 0.56 0.53 -14.93
C GLY A 116 -0.50 0.63 -13.82
N SER A 117 -0.19 1.35 -12.73
CA SER A 117 -1.18 1.55 -11.68
C SER A 117 -2.31 2.44 -12.18
N GLY A 118 -3.55 2.08 -11.89
CA GLY A 118 -4.72 2.90 -12.15
C GLY A 118 -4.75 4.18 -11.30
N MET A 119 -5.83 4.95 -11.45
CA MET A 119 -6.01 6.26 -10.80
C MET A 119 -5.81 6.21 -9.28
N ALA A 120 -6.37 5.21 -8.60
CA ALA A 120 -6.19 4.99 -7.17
C ALA A 120 -4.72 4.84 -6.74
N GLY A 121 -3.88 4.24 -7.59
CA GLY A 121 -2.44 4.16 -7.38
C GLY A 121 -1.74 5.51 -7.60
N LEU A 122 -2.11 6.23 -8.67
CA LEU A 122 -1.44 7.48 -9.09
C LEU A 122 -1.71 8.67 -8.17
N ARG A 123 -2.68 8.60 -7.25
CA ARG A 123 -2.88 9.62 -6.19
C ARG A 123 -1.70 9.76 -5.22
N GLY A 124 -0.68 8.91 -5.36
CA GLY A 124 0.51 8.95 -4.51
C GLY A 124 0.24 8.57 -3.06
N MET A 125 1.01 9.15 -2.13
CA MET A 125 0.82 8.98 -0.69
C MET A 125 -0.12 10.05 -0.15
N ALA A 126 -1.09 9.66 0.67
CA ALA A 126 -1.91 10.61 1.40
C ALA A 126 -1.13 11.23 2.57
N ARG A 127 -1.44 12.49 2.92
CA ARG A 127 -0.87 13.17 4.09
C ARG A 127 -1.20 12.43 5.39
N GLU A 128 -2.42 11.93 5.46
CA GLU A 128 -2.93 11.12 6.56
C GLU A 128 -3.47 9.80 6.02
N ALA A 129 -3.18 8.71 6.70
CA ALA A 129 -3.65 7.38 6.31
C ALA A 129 -3.76 6.47 7.54
N PRO A 130 -4.62 5.45 7.51
CA PRO A 130 -4.58 4.41 8.53
C PRO A 130 -3.21 3.73 8.54
N VAL A 131 -2.76 3.31 9.73
CA VAL A 131 -1.51 2.54 9.82
C VAL A 131 -1.71 1.20 9.11
N PRO A 132 -0.81 0.81 8.18
CA PRO A 132 -0.96 -0.43 7.44
C PRO A 132 -1.05 -1.64 8.39
N SER A 133 -2.11 -2.45 8.25
CA SER A 133 -2.25 -3.69 8.98
C SER A 133 -1.76 -4.86 8.11
N PHE A 134 -0.81 -5.62 8.62
CA PHE A 134 -0.22 -6.78 7.93
C PHE A 134 -0.75 -8.11 8.48
N ARG A 135 -1.93 -8.11 9.13
CA ARG A 135 -2.58 -9.33 9.59
C ARG A 135 -2.97 -10.18 8.37
N GLY A 136 -2.45 -11.40 8.27
CA GLY A 136 -2.73 -12.33 7.17
C GLY A 136 -1.69 -12.38 6.05
N ALA A 137 -0.64 -11.55 6.06
CA ALA A 137 0.44 -11.64 5.07
C ALA A 137 1.19 -12.99 5.15
N ALA A 138 1.36 -13.55 6.34
CA ALA A 138 1.97 -14.86 6.53
C ALA A 138 1.13 -16.02 5.94
N GLN A 139 -0.19 -15.97 6.08
CA GLN A 139 -1.09 -16.97 5.50
C GLN A 139 -1.20 -16.87 3.97
N ARG A 140 -1.03 -15.67 3.40
CA ARG A 140 -1.03 -15.45 1.95
C ARG A 140 0.24 -15.97 1.27
N ARG A 141 1.40 -15.88 1.94
CA ARG A 141 2.68 -16.42 1.40
C ARG A 141 2.72 -17.94 1.35
N ALA A 142 2.08 -18.62 2.28
CA ALA A 142 2.04 -20.08 2.33
C ALA A 142 1.22 -20.73 1.20
N ARG A 143 0.42 -19.95 0.44
CA ARG A 143 -0.48 -20.47 -0.60
C ARG A 143 -0.08 -20.13 -2.03
N ASN A 144 1.07 -19.50 -2.28
CA ASN A 144 1.56 -19.27 -3.65
C ASN A 144 2.78 -20.16 -3.94
N PRO A 145 2.60 -21.33 -4.59
CA PRO A 145 3.68 -22.29 -4.85
C PRO A 145 4.59 -21.92 -6.02
N TYR A 146 4.34 -20.78 -6.72
CA TYR A 146 5.15 -20.37 -7.87
C TYR A 146 5.86 -19.05 -7.60
N PRO A 147 7.14 -19.06 -7.16
CA PRO A 147 7.97 -17.88 -7.21
C PRO A 147 8.28 -17.58 -8.69
N ARG A 148 7.77 -16.47 -9.24
CA ARG A 148 8.28 -15.97 -10.52
C ARG A 148 9.75 -15.61 -10.32
N ALA A 149 10.62 -16.37 -10.97
CA ALA A 149 12.03 -16.07 -11.06
C ALA A 149 12.24 -14.72 -11.76
N GLY A 150 13.06 -13.85 -11.19
CA GLY A 150 13.76 -12.80 -11.94
C GLY A 150 13.32 -11.37 -11.77
N VAL A 151 12.45 -10.98 -10.82
CA VAL A 151 12.26 -9.55 -10.48
C VAL A 151 12.48 -9.35 -9.00
N MET A 152 13.63 -8.77 -8.63
CA MET A 152 13.83 -8.25 -7.27
C MET A 152 12.86 -7.09 -7.04
N ASP A 153 11.78 -7.38 -6.36
CA ASP A 153 10.72 -6.41 -6.04
C ASP A 153 11.14 -5.58 -4.83
N SER A 154 11.80 -4.45 -5.09
CA SER A 154 12.24 -3.48 -4.10
C SER A 154 11.30 -2.29 -3.92
N GLY A 155 10.10 -2.37 -4.50
CA GLY A 155 9.07 -1.36 -4.33
C GLY A 155 8.13 -1.63 -3.15
N PRO A 156 7.31 -0.67 -2.74
CA PRO A 156 6.14 -0.96 -1.94
C PRO A 156 5.32 -1.98 -2.72
N GLY A 157 5.05 -3.13 -2.10
CA GLY A 157 4.14 -4.12 -2.68
C GLY A 157 2.84 -3.43 -3.12
N PRO A 158 2.05 -3.99 -4.04
CA PRO A 158 0.80 -3.39 -4.43
C PRO A 158 0.07 -2.99 -3.15
N GLU A 159 -0.20 -1.70 -2.99
CA GLU A 159 -1.16 -1.32 -1.95
C GLU A 159 -2.40 -2.14 -2.28
N PRO A 160 -2.97 -2.85 -1.30
CA PRO A 160 -4.22 -3.54 -1.54
C PRO A 160 -5.15 -2.50 -2.16
N VAL A 161 -5.85 -2.88 -3.23
CA VAL A 161 -6.99 -2.09 -3.71
C VAL A 161 -7.82 -1.86 -2.46
N ILE A 162 -7.79 -0.64 -1.97
CA ILE A 162 -8.43 -0.30 -0.71
C ILE A 162 -9.90 -0.50 -0.99
N GLY A 163 -10.50 -1.47 -0.34
CA GLY A 163 -11.93 -1.50 -0.20
C GLY A 163 -12.39 -0.14 0.32
N PRO A 164 -13.65 0.21 0.18
CA PRO A 164 -14.18 1.56 0.26
C PRO A 164 -13.55 2.35 1.41
N ALA A 165 -13.14 3.57 1.14
CA ALA A 165 -13.08 4.57 2.16
C ALA A 165 -14.51 4.70 2.68
N GLU A 166 -14.87 3.88 3.67
CA GLU A 166 -16.09 4.09 4.44
C GLU A 166 -15.99 5.51 4.98
N GLY A 167 -16.81 6.39 4.41
CA GLY A 167 -16.96 7.73 4.91
C GLY A 167 -17.28 7.66 6.39
N ARG A 168 -16.52 8.41 7.19
CA ARG A 168 -16.80 8.86 8.55
C ARG A 168 -17.76 8.00 9.41
N THR A 169 -17.59 6.71 9.51
CA THR A 169 -18.40 5.89 10.40
C THR A 169 -17.55 4.87 11.13
N ARG A 170 -17.50 5.10 12.43
CA ARG A 170 -17.11 4.14 13.47
C ARG A 170 -15.76 3.44 13.29
N TRP A 171 -14.73 4.06 13.76
CA TRP A 171 -13.48 3.44 14.23
C TRP A 171 -13.75 2.48 15.42
N GLY A 172 -14.61 1.51 15.21
CA GLY A 172 -15.11 0.64 16.26
C GLY A 172 -15.18 -0.82 15.84
N ARG A 173 -14.10 -1.40 15.28
CA ARG A 173 -13.95 -2.86 15.27
C ARG A 173 -12.68 -3.24 16.01
N ARG A 174 -12.83 -4.04 17.07
CA ARG A 174 -11.76 -4.62 17.89
C ARG A 174 -10.66 -5.19 16.99
N GLY A 175 -9.48 -4.56 16.98
CA GLY A 175 -8.30 -5.07 16.28
C GLY A 175 -7.60 -4.12 15.32
N MET A 176 -8.13 -2.94 14.98
CA MET A 176 -7.41 -1.87 14.29
C MET A 176 -6.71 -0.97 15.31
N THR A 177 -5.49 -0.54 15.00
CA THR A 177 -4.81 0.49 15.79
C THR A 177 -5.55 1.80 15.56
N ASP A 178 -6.04 2.46 16.62
CA ASP A 178 -6.66 3.79 16.57
C ASP A 178 -5.68 4.89 16.12
N SER A 179 -4.49 4.50 15.69
CA SER A 179 -3.42 5.42 15.32
C SER A 179 -3.45 5.73 13.83
N CYS A 180 -3.31 7.02 13.49
CA CYS A 180 -3.18 7.55 12.14
C CYS A 180 -1.71 7.75 11.77
N LEU A 181 -1.31 7.34 10.57
CA LEU A 181 0.00 7.63 9.98
C LEU A 181 -0.05 9.01 9.32
N VAL A 182 0.79 9.93 9.78
CA VAL A 182 0.85 11.31 9.28
C VAL A 182 2.20 11.58 8.61
N ARG A 183 2.19 12.31 7.49
CA ARG A 183 3.36 12.68 6.69
C ARG A 183 3.48 14.20 6.61
N PRO A 184 4.01 14.86 7.64
CA PRO A 184 4.01 16.33 7.70
C PRO A 184 4.89 16.99 6.62
N LEU A 185 5.93 16.28 6.15
CA LEU A 185 6.93 16.80 5.21
C LEU A 185 6.63 16.47 3.74
N LEU A 186 5.45 15.93 3.43
CA LEU A 186 5.11 15.42 2.10
C LEU A 186 5.14 16.49 0.99
N GLU A 187 5.07 17.78 1.35
CA GLU A 187 5.13 18.90 0.43
C GLU A 187 6.47 19.66 0.51
N ILE A 188 7.41 19.19 1.32
CA ILE A 188 8.72 19.80 1.52
C ILE A 188 9.78 19.00 0.78
N SER A 189 10.58 19.66 -0.06
CA SER A 189 11.66 19.01 -0.79
C SER A 189 12.79 18.62 0.16
N LYS A 190 13.48 17.54 -0.20
CA LYS A 190 14.65 17.05 0.53
C LYS A 190 15.75 18.11 0.61
N SER A 191 15.95 18.90 -0.45
CA SER A 191 16.93 20.01 -0.48
C SER A 191 16.64 21.05 0.61
N ARG A 192 15.37 21.43 0.82
CA ARG A 192 14.99 22.36 1.90
C ARG A 192 15.25 21.80 3.29
N LEU A 193 15.02 20.50 3.48
CA LEU A 193 15.28 19.82 4.76
C LEU A 193 16.78 19.78 5.04
N LEU A 194 17.59 19.46 4.04
CA LEU A 194 19.06 19.49 4.14
C LEU A 194 19.56 20.89 4.49
N ALA A 195 19.15 21.92 3.76
CA ALA A 195 19.51 23.31 4.04
C ALA A 195 19.12 23.72 5.47
N THR A 196 17.93 23.30 5.93
CA THR A 196 17.46 23.57 7.28
C THR A 196 18.34 22.93 8.35
N LEU A 197 18.75 21.67 8.17
CA LEU A 197 19.64 20.97 9.11
C LEU A 197 21.05 21.57 9.11
N THR A 198 21.56 21.91 7.92
CA THR A 198 22.88 22.55 7.77
C THR A 198 22.91 23.90 8.48
N ALA A 199 21.92 24.77 8.24
CA ALA A 199 21.81 26.07 8.91
C ALA A 199 21.67 25.92 10.44
N ALA A 200 20.99 24.89 10.90
CA ALA A 200 20.83 24.60 12.33
C ALA A 200 22.03 23.84 12.93
N LYS A 201 23.05 23.47 12.15
CA LYS A 201 24.20 22.66 12.54
C LYS A 201 23.80 21.33 13.22
N ILE A 202 22.73 20.70 12.72
CA ILE A 202 22.23 19.41 13.24
C ILE A 202 22.87 18.27 12.45
N PRO A 203 23.64 17.38 13.09
CA PRO A 203 24.25 16.25 12.42
C PRO A 203 23.20 15.18 12.05
N PHE A 204 23.40 14.52 10.90
CA PHE A 204 22.59 13.40 10.43
C PHE A 204 23.49 12.33 9.80
N ALA A 205 23.00 11.10 9.69
CA ALA A 205 23.71 10.01 9.03
C ALA A 205 23.42 10.02 7.52
N ASP A 206 24.44 9.78 6.70
CA ASP A 206 24.31 9.44 5.29
C ASP A 206 24.46 7.91 5.14
N ASP A 207 23.37 7.24 4.76
CA ASP A 207 23.36 5.79 4.60
C ASP A 207 23.67 5.43 3.14
N PRO A 208 24.83 4.81 2.85
CA PRO A 208 25.21 4.42 1.50
C PRO A 208 24.22 3.49 0.80
N SER A 209 23.46 2.69 1.56
CA SER A 209 22.46 1.78 0.99
C SER A 209 21.29 2.49 0.29
N ASN A 210 21.10 3.79 0.53
CA ASN A 210 20.12 4.61 -0.17
C ASN A 210 20.50 4.89 -1.64
N ARG A 211 21.73 4.57 -2.03
CA ARG A 211 22.28 4.76 -3.38
C ARG A 211 22.46 3.45 -4.15
N ASP A 212 22.06 2.30 -3.57
CA ASP A 212 22.26 0.99 -4.19
C ASP A 212 21.37 0.81 -5.42
N PRO A 213 21.95 0.74 -6.67
CA PRO A 213 21.18 0.68 -7.92
C PRO A 213 20.44 -0.64 -8.14
N ARG A 214 20.70 -1.66 -7.31
CA ARG A 214 19.93 -2.91 -7.34
C ARG A 214 18.45 -2.68 -7.03
N PHE A 215 18.12 -1.56 -6.40
CA PHE A 215 16.76 -1.20 -6.02
C PHE A 215 16.13 -0.21 -7.02
N ALA A 216 14.83 -0.35 -7.25
CA ALA A 216 14.13 0.50 -8.23
C ALA A 216 14.10 1.99 -7.85
N ARG A 217 14.03 2.33 -6.57
CA ARG A 217 13.99 3.73 -6.12
C ARG A 217 15.27 4.52 -6.40
N PRO A 218 16.48 4.01 -6.09
CA PRO A 218 17.71 4.66 -6.53
C PRO A 218 17.76 4.90 -8.05
N ARG A 219 17.42 3.91 -8.88
CA ARG A 219 17.36 4.08 -10.34
C ARG A 219 16.39 5.16 -10.79
N LEU A 220 15.21 5.27 -10.14
CA LEU A 220 14.25 6.35 -10.43
C LEU A 220 14.79 7.73 -10.04
N ARG A 221 15.58 7.82 -8.96
CA ARG A 221 16.26 9.07 -8.57
C ARG A 221 17.27 9.53 -9.61
N GLU A 222 18.00 8.59 -10.22
CA GLU A 222 18.94 8.89 -11.31
C GLU A 222 18.23 9.43 -12.56
N LEU A 223 16.99 9.04 -12.82
CA LEU A 223 16.17 9.57 -13.90
C LEU A 223 15.55 10.95 -13.60
N MET A 224 15.39 11.31 -12.33
CA MET A 224 14.69 12.54 -11.94
C MET A 224 15.30 13.83 -12.53
N PRO A 225 16.63 14.04 -12.61
CA PRO A 225 17.20 15.23 -13.22
C PRO A 225 16.82 15.39 -14.69
N GLY A 226 16.88 14.31 -15.49
CA GLY A 226 16.47 14.33 -16.90
C GLY A 226 14.98 14.64 -17.05
N LEU A 227 14.13 13.99 -16.24
CA LEU A 227 12.69 14.27 -16.25
C LEU A 227 12.38 15.72 -15.82
N ALA A 228 13.13 16.26 -14.88
CA ALA A 228 12.97 17.65 -14.45
C ALA A 228 13.36 18.66 -15.53
N ALA A 229 14.39 18.36 -16.34
CA ALA A 229 14.77 19.18 -17.50
C ALA A 229 13.63 19.24 -18.53
N GLU A 230 12.91 18.13 -18.73
CA GLU A 230 11.70 18.05 -19.56
C GLU A 230 10.44 18.57 -18.85
N GLY A 231 10.58 19.16 -17.66
CA GLY A 231 9.49 19.76 -16.91
C GLY A 231 8.74 18.81 -15.96
N LEU A 232 9.12 17.54 -15.86
CA LEU A 232 8.51 16.58 -14.93
C LEU A 232 9.25 16.56 -13.57
N ASP A 233 9.30 17.70 -12.92
CA ASP A 233 9.92 17.85 -11.61
C ASP A 233 9.05 17.25 -10.47
N ALA A 234 9.62 17.17 -9.26
CA ALA A 234 8.94 16.61 -8.10
C ALA A 234 7.66 17.39 -7.72
N ARG A 235 7.62 18.71 -7.97
CA ARG A 235 6.44 19.54 -7.68
C ARG A 235 5.30 19.24 -8.64
N ARG A 236 5.60 19.11 -9.94
CA ARG A 236 4.61 18.77 -10.97
C ARG A 236 4.05 17.38 -10.76
N LEU A 237 4.90 16.39 -10.47
CA LEU A 237 4.47 15.02 -10.14
C LEU A 237 3.60 14.97 -8.88
N SER A 238 3.96 15.70 -7.84
CA SER A 238 3.13 15.82 -6.64
C SER A 238 1.80 16.54 -6.92
N SER A 239 1.81 17.57 -7.79
CA SER A 239 0.59 18.25 -8.21
C SER A 239 -0.34 17.36 -9.02
N PHE A 240 0.24 16.54 -9.91
CA PHE A 240 -0.48 15.49 -10.63
C PHE A 240 -1.13 14.50 -9.64
N ALA A 241 -0.37 13.98 -8.66
CA ALA A 241 -0.90 13.08 -7.65
C ALA A 241 -2.08 13.69 -6.87
N ARG A 242 -2.00 14.98 -6.51
CA ARG A 242 -3.13 15.68 -5.84
C ARG A 242 -4.36 15.81 -6.73
N ARG A 243 -4.18 16.03 -8.04
CA ARG A 243 -5.30 16.05 -9.01
C ARG A 243 -5.93 14.66 -9.10
N MET A 244 -5.11 13.61 -9.23
CA MET A 244 -5.59 12.22 -9.22
C MET A 244 -6.32 11.87 -7.91
N ALA A 245 -5.85 12.34 -6.77
CA ALA A 245 -6.50 12.10 -5.48
C ALA A 245 -7.90 12.73 -5.42
N ARG A 246 -8.07 13.96 -5.97
CA ARG A 246 -9.39 14.61 -6.03
C ARG A 246 -10.35 13.89 -6.98
N ALA A 247 -9.88 13.50 -8.16
CA ALA A 247 -10.68 12.75 -9.11
C ALA A 247 -11.08 11.37 -8.55
N ASP A 248 -10.13 10.66 -7.94
CA ASP A 248 -10.37 9.37 -7.28
C ASP A 248 -11.42 9.50 -6.16
N GLN A 249 -11.36 10.57 -5.37
CA GLN A 249 -12.35 10.82 -4.30
C GLN A 249 -13.77 11.05 -4.86
N ALA A 250 -13.90 11.75 -5.98
CA ALA A 250 -15.19 11.95 -6.63
C ALA A 250 -15.76 10.63 -7.17
N ILE A 251 -14.92 9.83 -7.83
CA ILE A 251 -15.31 8.51 -8.35
C ILE A 251 -15.68 7.57 -7.18
N GLU A 252 -14.89 7.53 -6.11
CA GLU A 252 -15.18 6.69 -4.94
C GLU A 252 -16.51 7.04 -4.27
N ARG A 253 -16.91 8.32 -4.28
CA ARG A 253 -18.25 8.74 -3.83
C ARG A 253 -19.34 8.15 -4.73
N ALA A 254 -19.20 8.31 -6.05
CA ALA A 254 -20.17 7.75 -7.02
C ALA A 254 -20.24 6.21 -6.93
N VAL A 255 -19.10 5.54 -6.73
CA VAL A 255 -19.07 4.07 -6.50
C VAL A 255 -19.80 3.72 -5.20
N GLY A 256 -19.66 4.53 -4.14
CA GLY A 256 -20.37 4.33 -2.87
C GLY A 256 -21.90 4.47 -3.03
N GLU A 257 -22.34 5.47 -3.77
CA GLU A 257 -23.76 5.70 -4.11
C GLU A 257 -24.32 4.54 -4.97
N ALA A 258 -23.60 4.14 -6.03
CA ALA A 258 -23.97 3.00 -6.84
C ALA A 258 -24.02 1.70 -6.03
N GLN A 259 -23.08 1.49 -5.13
CA GLN A 259 -23.06 0.34 -4.22
C GLN A 259 -24.30 0.32 -3.32
N ALA A 260 -24.68 1.43 -2.74
CA ALA A 260 -25.84 1.52 -1.87
C ALA A 260 -27.16 1.22 -2.63
N ARG A 261 -27.23 1.58 -3.91
CA ARG A 261 -28.41 1.39 -4.76
C ARG A 261 -28.50 -0.01 -5.37
N LEU A 262 -27.39 -0.55 -5.89
CA LEU A 262 -27.42 -1.71 -6.78
C LEU A 262 -26.89 -3.00 -6.16
N TRP A 263 -26.26 -2.94 -5.01
CA TRP A 263 -25.63 -4.08 -4.38
C TRP A 263 -26.58 -4.79 -3.42
N VAL A 264 -27.10 -5.94 -3.82
CA VAL A 264 -27.92 -6.79 -2.96
C VAL A 264 -27.05 -7.93 -2.42
N SER A 265 -26.92 -8.04 -1.10
CA SER A 265 -26.23 -9.16 -0.46
C SER A 265 -27.23 -10.28 -0.18
N ALA A 266 -27.01 -11.45 -0.78
CA ALA A 266 -27.72 -12.68 -0.51
C ALA A 266 -26.78 -13.68 0.19
N ALA A 267 -27.28 -14.80 0.70
CA ALA A 267 -26.52 -15.80 1.46
C ALA A 267 -25.24 -16.27 0.71
N GLY A 268 -24.11 -15.60 0.94
CA GLY A 268 -22.81 -15.95 0.34
C GLY A 268 -22.55 -15.40 -1.06
N SER A 269 -23.47 -14.59 -1.63
CA SER A 269 -23.34 -13.95 -2.93
C SER A 269 -23.67 -12.47 -2.88
N ILE A 270 -23.32 -11.77 -3.96
CA ILE A 270 -23.67 -10.38 -4.22
C ILE A 270 -24.35 -10.37 -5.60
N VAL A 271 -25.55 -9.83 -5.64
CA VAL A 271 -26.32 -9.66 -6.88
C VAL A 271 -26.39 -8.18 -7.20
N PHE A 272 -26.16 -7.82 -8.46
CA PHE A 272 -26.31 -6.45 -8.94
C PHE A 272 -27.64 -6.28 -9.67
N GLY A 273 -28.33 -5.19 -9.36
CA GLY A 273 -29.57 -4.82 -10.02
C GLY A 273 -29.40 -4.53 -11.53
N SER A 274 -30.49 -4.45 -12.27
CA SER A 274 -30.55 -4.27 -13.73
C SER A 274 -29.72 -3.07 -14.23
N ASP A 275 -29.76 -1.96 -13.49
CA ASP A 275 -29.10 -0.70 -13.87
C ASP A 275 -27.57 -0.76 -13.73
N PHE A 276 -27.01 -1.91 -13.30
CA PHE A 276 -25.56 -2.08 -13.21
C PHE A 276 -24.87 -1.89 -14.57
N ALA A 277 -25.50 -2.34 -15.65
CA ALA A 277 -24.97 -2.18 -16.99
C ALA A 277 -24.96 -0.72 -17.51
N GLU A 278 -25.75 0.15 -16.91
CA GLU A 278 -25.85 1.57 -17.27
C GLU A 278 -24.82 2.45 -16.57
N LEU A 279 -24.07 1.88 -15.62
CA LEU A 279 -23.05 2.61 -14.90
C LEU A 279 -21.89 3.02 -15.81
N PRO A 280 -21.28 4.21 -15.59
CA PRO A 280 -20.02 4.56 -16.22
C PRO A 280 -18.95 3.46 -16.00
N PRO A 281 -18.12 3.15 -17.01
CA PRO A 281 -17.22 1.98 -16.99
C PRO A 281 -16.30 1.93 -15.76
N GLU A 282 -15.76 3.06 -15.32
CA GLU A 282 -14.88 3.09 -14.13
C GLU A 282 -15.64 2.79 -12.83
N ILE A 283 -16.90 3.22 -12.71
CA ILE A 283 -17.74 2.92 -11.54
C ILE A 283 -18.07 1.44 -11.52
N LEU A 284 -18.46 0.88 -12.65
CA LEU A 284 -18.74 -0.54 -12.84
C LEU A 284 -17.51 -1.39 -12.49
N LEU A 285 -16.35 -1.04 -13.04
CA LEU A 285 -15.08 -1.72 -12.78
C LEU A 285 -14.78 -1.76 -11.28
N ARG A 286 -14.88 -0.62 -10.58
CA ARG A 286 -14.62 -0.55 -9.14
C ARG A 286 -15.63 -1.31 -8.32
N LEU A 287 -16.90 -1.22 -8.67
CA LEU A 287 -17.98 -1.92 -7.96
C LEU A 287 -17.82 -3.43 -8.09
N LEU A 288 -17.51 -3.92 -9.30
CA LEU A 288 -17.16 -5.33 -9.56
C LEU A 288 -15.91 -5.74 -8.76
N GLY A 289 -14.87 -4.92 -8.76
CA GLY A 289 -13.64 -5.17 -8.00
C GLY A 289 -13.88 -5.28 -6.49
N ARG A 290 -14.77 -4.46 -5.94
CA ARG A 290 -15.18 -4.53 -4.51
C ARG A 290 -15.90 -5.86 -4.22
N ALA A 291 -16.80 -6.30 -5.08
CA ALA A 291 -17.53 -7.56 -4.91
C ALA A 291 -16.58 -8.76 -4.96
N VAL A 292 -15.68 -8.78 -5.96
CA VAL A 292 -14.65 -9.82 -6.09
C VAL A 292 -13.71 -9.82 -4.86
N ALA A 293 -13.27 -8.66 -4.37
CA ALA A 293 -12.41 -8.58 -3.20
C ALA A 293 -13.10 -9.03 -1.91
N ARG A 294 -14.42 -8.83 -1.79
CA ARG A 294 -15.21 -9.22 -0.61
C ARG A 294 -15.42 -10.72 -0.52
N LEU A 295 -15.67 -11.39 -1.65
CA LEU A 295 -16.04 -12.80 -1.69
C LEU A 295 -14.87 -13.72 -2.06
N GLY A 296 -13.87 -13.20 -2.79
CA GLY A 296 -12.69 -13.94 -3.18
C GLY A 296 -11.77 -14.28 -2.01
N ASN A 297 -11.04 -15.38 -2.13
CA ASN A 297 -10.13 -15.90 -1.10
C ASN A 297 -8.73 -16.27 -1.62
N GLU A 298 -8.42 -16.01 -2.89
CA GLU A 298 -7.15 -16.39 -3.54
C GLU A 298 -6.13 -15.22 -3.61
N GLY A 299 -6.34 -14.15 -2.85
CA GLY A 299 -5.40 -13.03 -2.78
C GLY A 299 -5.99 -11.70 -3.29
N PRO A 300 -5.15 -10.67 -3.48
CA PRO A 300 -5.60 -9.37 -3.93
C PRO A 300 -6.07 -9.41 -5.39
N VAL A 301 -7.04 -8.57 -5.71
CA VAL A 301 -7.51 -8.37 -7.08
C VAL A 301 -6.48 -7.54 -7.84
N GLU A 302 -5.92 -8.10 -8.91
CA GLU A 302 -4.98 -7.40 -9.79
C GLU A 302 -5.77 -6.56 -10.82
N LEU A 303 -5.39 -5.28 -11.00
CA LEU A 303 -6.12 -4.35 -11.85
C LEU A 303 -6.27 -4.87 -13.29
N GLY A 304 -5.20 -5.26 -13.96
CA GLY A 304 -5.26 -5.72 -15.34
C GLY A 304 -6.13 -6.97 -15.52
N LYS A 305 -6.21 -7.85 -14.53
CA LYS A 305 -7.12 -9.01 -14.56
C LYS A 305 -8.57 -8.58 -14.33
N LEU A 306 -8.81 -7.58 -13.51
CA LEU A 306 -10.13 -7.01 -13.29
C LEU A 306 -10.62 -6.27 -14.54
N GLU A 307 -9.76 -5.51 -15.21
CA GLU A 307 -10.06 -4.85 -16.49
C GLU A 307 -10.41 -5.86 -17.58
N ALA A 308 -9.65 -6.96 -17.69
CA ALA A 308 -9.95 -8.03 -18.63
C ALA A 308 -11.27 -8.75 -18.31
N LEU A 309 -11.59 -8.95 -17.02
CA LEU A 309 -12.87 -9.48 -16.58
C LEU A 309 -14.01 -8.53 -16.94
N HIS A 310 -13.86 -7.24 -16.66
CA HIS A 310 -14.83 -6.19 -16.98
C HIS A 310 -15.11 -6.11 -18.47
N THR A 311 -14.06 -6.06 -19.31
CA THR A 311 -14.19 -6.01 -20.79
C THR A 311 -14.98 -7.21 -21.31
N ALA A 312 -14.67 -8.42 -20.80
CA ALA A 312 -15.37 -9.62 -21.20
C ALA A 312 -16.82 -9.67 -20.71
N LEU A 313 -17.11 -9.14 -19.52
CA LEU A 313 -18.47 -9.02 -18.99
C LEU A 313 -19.28 -7.99 -19.79
N ALA A 314 -18.71 -6.83 -20.12
CA ALA A 314 -19.34 -5.80 -20.95
C ALA A 314 -19.67 -6.32 -22.35
N ALA A 315 -18.78 -7.08 -22.97
CA ALA A 315 -19.03 -7.73 -24.24
C ALA A 315 -20.19 -8.75 -24.18
N ALA A 316 -20.29 -9.51 -23.08
CA ALA A 316 -21.39 -10.44 -22.87
C ALA A 316 -22.75 -9.71 -22.64
N MET A 317 -22.72 -8.58 -21.89
CA MET A 317 -23.94 -7.76 -21.69
C MET A 317 -24.44 -7.10 -22.99
N ALA A 318 -23.52 -6.73 -23.89
CA ALA A 318 -23.86 -6.11 -25.17
C ALA A 318 -24.56 -7.10 -26.19
N GLN A 319 -24.40 -8.40 -25.96
CA GLN A 319 -25.06 -9.42 -26.80
C GLN A 319 -26.57 -9.41 -26.52
N LYS A 320 -27.36 -8.88 -27.47
CA LYS A 320 -28.84 -8.87 -27.42
C LYS A 320 -29.37 -10.29 -27.53
N GLY A 321 -29.99 -10.82 -26.45
CA GLY A 321 -30.69 -12.10 -26.43
C GLY A 321 -30.67 -12.77 -25.05
N ARG A 322 -31.70 -13.58 -24.75
CA ARG A 322 -31.84 -14.35 -23.49
C ARG A 322 -30.71 -15.39 -23.23
N SER A 323 -29.74 -15.51 -24.13
CA SER A 323 -28.66 -16.51 -24.10
C SER A 323 -27.28 -16.00 -23.67
N ALA A 324 -27.15 -14.73 -23.34
CA ALA A 324 -25.88 -14.22 -22.88
C ALA A 324 -25.48 -14.89 -21.55
N ARG A 325 -24.66 -15.93 -21.61
CA ARG A 325 -24.08 -16.62 -20.44
C ARG A 325 -22.64 -16.24 -20.30
N PHE A 326 -22.30 -15.65 -19.15
CA PHE A 326 -20.93 -15.35 -18.81
C PHE A 326 -20.60 -16.01 -17.48
N ARG A 327 -19.43 -16.63 -17.40
CA ARG A 327 -18.94 -17.25 -16.17
C ARG A 327 -17.42 -17.19 -16.14
N ARG A 328 -16.86 -16.42 -15.23
CA ARG A 328 -15.40 -16.33 -15.03
C ARG A 328 -15.01 -16.19 -13.56
N THR A 329 -13.84 -16.70 -13.20
CA THR A 329 -13.29 -16.60 -11.85
C THR A 329 -12.17 -15.58 -11.80
N LEU A 330 -12.13 -14.80 -10.71
CA LEU A 330 -11.04 -13.87 -10.40
C LEU A 330 -10.79 -13.86 -8.89
N ALA A 331 -9.54 -14.00 -8.48
CA ALA A 331 -9.12 -13.95 -7.07
C ALA A 331 -9.92 -14.86 -6.12
N GLY A 332 -10.45 -15.98 -6.62
CA GLY A 332 -11.28 -16.92 -5.85
C GLY A 332 -12.75 -16.51 -5.73
N ALA A 333 -13.20 -15.50 -6.47
CA ALA A 333 -14.62 -15.20 -6.69
C ALA A 333 -15.03 -15.65 -8.09
N LEU A 334 -16.28 -16.08 -8.23
CA LEU A 334 -16.93 -16.43 -9.49
C LEU A 334 -17.91 -15.31 -9.85
N VAL A 335 -17.78 -14.76 -11.06
CA VAL A 335 -18.69 -13.79 -11.64
C VAL A 335 -19.52 -14.47 -12.72
N THR A 336 -20.83 -14.37 -12.61
CA THR A 336 -21.81 -15.01 -13.52
C THR A 336 -22.79 -13.95 -14.04
N LEU A 337 -23.13 -14.03 -15.33
CA LEU A 337 -24.26 -13.32 -15.94
C LEU A 337 -25.26 -14.37 -16.41
N ALA A 338 -26.47 -14.34 -15.85
CA ALA A 338 -27.59 -15.19 -16.22
C ALA A 338 -28.90 -14.44 -15.95
N GLY A 339 -29.16 -13.40 -16.77
CA GLY A 339 -30.21 -12.41 -16.53
C GLY A 339 -29.71 -11.31 -15.55
N GLU A 340 -29.17 -11.68 -14.43
CA GLU A 340 -28.56 -10.79 -13.45
C GLU A 340 -27.03 -11.08 -13.29
N ILE A 341 -26.29 -10.10 -12.83
CA ILE A 341 -24.86 -10.27 -12.53
C ILE A 341 -24.71 -10.68 -11.07
N THR A 342 -24.18 -11.87 -10.87
CA THR A 342 -23.93 -12.44 -9.55
C THR A 342 -22.45 -12.64 -9.32
N VAL A 343 -21.97 -12.27 -8.15
CA VAL A 343 -20.61 -12.58 -7.66
C VAL A 343 -20.74 -13.48 -6.44
N GLU A 344 -20.04 -14.61 -6.44
CA GLU A 344 -20.03 -15.56 -5.33
C GLU A 344 -18.64 -16.11 -5.10
N ARG A 345 -18.43 -16.85 -4.04
CA ARG A 345 -17.16 -17.56 -3.83
C ARG A 345 -17.01 -18.65 -4.88
N ALA A 346 -15.88 -18.69 -5.58
CA ALA A 346 -15.59 -19.74 -6.52
C ALA A 346 -15.57 -21.11 -5.82
N PRO A 347 -16.16 -22.17 -6.43
CA PRO A 347 -16.04 -23.51 -5.90
C PRO A 347 -14.56 -23.94 -5.83
N PRO A 348 -14.20 -24.83 -4.91
CA PRO A 348 -12.83 -25.33 -4.82
C PRO A 348 -12.41 -25.93 -6.15
N ARG A 349 -11.18 -25.64 -6.60
CA ARG A 349 -10.62 -26.24 -7.82
C ARG A 349 -10.63 -27.76 -7.63
N ARG A 350 -11.22 -28.48 -8.56
CA ARG A 350 -11.07 -29.95 -8.60
C ARG A 350 -9.57 -30.21 -8.71
N SER A 351 -8.99 -30.82 -7.69
CA SER A 351 -7.63 -31.35 -7.76
C SER A 351 -7.63 -32.39 -8.87
N GLY A 352 -6.96 -32.08 -10.00
CA GLY A 352 -6.80 -33.02 -11.07
C GLY A 352 -6.10 -34.28 -10.51
N ALA A 353 -6.80 -35.36 -10.38
CA ALA A 353 -6.21 -36.64 -10.13
C ALA A 353 -5.18 -36.88 -11.24
N LYS A 354 -3.89 -36.95 -10.88
CA LYS A 354 -2.87 -37.42 -11.81
C LYS A 354 -3.32 -38.81 -12.33
N PRO A 355 -3.32 -39.05 -13.65
CA PRO A 355 -3.62 -40.38 -14.16
C PRO A 355 -2.61 -41.33 -13.52
N ARG A 356 -3.09 -42.36 -12.86
CA ARG A 356 -2.28 -43.48 -12.40
C ARG A 356 -1.51 -43.99 -13.61
N LYS A 357 -0.20 -43.90 -13.62
CA LYS A 357 0.67 -44.62 -14.57
C LYS A 357 0.34 -46.10 -14.42
N GLY A 358 -0.28 -46.65 -15.44
CA GLY A 358 -0.53 -48.09 -15.51
C GLY A 358 0.77 -48.86 -15.40
N ALA A 359 0.79 -49.80 -14.50
CA ALA A 359 1.88 -50.78 -14.39
C ALA A 359 1.97 -51.57 -15.71
N PHE A 360 3.02 -51.32 -16.45
CA PHE A 360 3.41 -52.21 -17.57
C PHE A 360 3.95 -53.51 -16.96
N THR A 361 3.13 -54.55 -16.94
CA THR A 361 3.58 -55.93 -16.76
C THR A 361 4.28 -56.38 -18.02
N LYS A 362 5.58 -56.65 -17.95
CA LYS A 362 6.32 -57.39 -19.00
C LYS A 362 5.81 -58.82 -19.07
N PRO A 363 5.49 -59.34 -20.26
CA PRO A 363 5.35 -60.79 -20.44
C PRO A 363 6.73 -61.49 -20.43
N ARG A 364 6.73 -62.70 -19.95
CA ARG A 364 7.89 -63.62 -19.91
C ARG A 364 8.34 -64.00 -21.31
#